data_3583db4913cb2acde5678cfe4d212833
#
_entry.id   3583db4913cb2acde5678cfe4d212833
#
_cell.length_a   1.000
_cell.length_b   1.000
_cell.length_c   1.000
_cell.angle_alpha   90.00
_cell.angle_beta   90.00
_cell.angle_gamma   90.00
#
_symmetry.space_group_name_H-M   'P 1'
#
loop_
_entity.id
_entity.type
_entity.pdbx_description
1 polymer ?
#
loop_
_entity_poly.entity_id
_entity_poly.type
_entity_poly.pdbx_seq_one_letter_code
_entity_poly.pdbx_strand_id
1 'polypeptide(L)'
;DLVRSRGLGDVYKRQIEEWLMSAEYIMAGGNDNVILCERGIRTFENYTRNTLDLSAIPAVKKLSHLPVVVDPSHAAGMWWMVEPLAKAAVAVGADGLIIEVHNDPEHALCDGAQSLKPERFGRLMQDLKIIAGAVGREL
;
A
#
# COMPACT_ATOMS: atom_id res chain seq x y z
N ASP A 1 -16.19 0.35 -0.54
CA ASP A 1 -15.74 -0.90 0.08
C ASP A 1 -15.23 -1.95 -0.90
N LEU A 2 -15.52 -1.83 -2.19
CA LEU A 2 -15.05 -2.75 -3.23
C LEU A 2 -13.57 -2.55 -3.61
N VAL A 3 -12.99 -1.41 -3.26
CA VAL A 3 -11.56 -1.14 -3.43
C VAL A 3 -10.73 -1.69 -2.25
N ARG A 4 -11.41 -2.25 -1.27
CA ARG A 4 -10.75 -2.82 -0.10
C ARG A 4 -9.91 -4.00 -0.48
N SER A 5 -8.66 -3.75 -0.30
CA SER A 5 -7.68 -4.69 0.22
C SER A 5 -7.76 -6.11 -0.37
N ARG A 6 -6.78 -6.40 -1.13
CA ARG A 6 -6.37 -7.77 -1.46
C ARG A 6 -6.16 -8.66 -0.22
N GLY A 7 -6.29 -8.15 0.98
CA GLY A 7 -6.04 -8.85 2.23
C GLY A 7 -7.08 -9.88 2.64
N LEU A 8 -8.14 -10.08 1.89
CA LEU A 8 -9.16 -11.08 2.19
C LEU A 8 -9.02 -12.31 1.28
N GLY A 9 -7.88 -12.95 1.41
CA GLY A 9 -7.80 -14.38 1.26
C GLY A 9 -8.06 -14.96 -0.11
N ASP A 10 -7.29 -14.59 -1.14
CA ASP A 10 -7.23 -15.48 -2.28
C ASP A 10 -5.82 -16.01 -2.51
N VAL A 11 -5.71 -17.31 -2.31
CA VAL A 11 -4.48 -18.10 -2.50
C VAL A 11 -4.31 -18.50 -3.97
N TYR A 12 -5.18 -18.01 -4.88
CA TYR A 12 -5.24 -18.42 -6.27
C TYR A 12 -4.60 -17.42 -7.24
N LYS A 13 -4.06 -17.94 -8.33
CA LYS A 13 -3.32 -17.23 -9.38
C LYS A 13 -4.04 -16.07 -10.09
N ARG A 14 -5.33 -15.81 -9.81
CA ARG A 14 -6.15 -14.78 -10.44
C ARG A 14 -6.31 -13.50 -9.62
N GLN A 15 -5.60 -13.36 -8.56
CA GLN A 15 -5.75 -12.30 -7.58
C GLN A 15 -5.71 -10.88 -8.21
N ILE A 16 -4.80 -10.61 -9.15
CA ILE A 16 -4.70 -9.31 -9.82
C ILE A 16 -5.88 -9.09 -10.77
N GLU A 17 -6.28 -10.12 -11.53
CA GLU A 17 -7.44 -10.04 -12.44
C GLU A 17 -8.73 -9.74 -11.67
N GLU A 18 -8.98 -10.45 -10.59
CA GLU A 18 -10.18 -10.24 -9.74
C GLU A 18 -10.19 -8.86 -9.10
N TRP A 19 -9.04 -8.36 -8.70
CA TRP A 19 -8.90 -7.01 -8.18
C TRP A 19 -9.23 -5.94 -9.23
N LEU A 20 -8.75 -6.11 -10.46
CA LEU A 20 -9.10 -5.23 -11.58
C LEU A 20 -10.59 -5.33 -11.95
N MET A 21 -11.17 -6.53 -11.95
CA MET A 21 -12.61 -6.71 -12.16
C MET A 21 -13.44 -5.98 -11.10
N SER A 22 -12.99 -5.95 -9.85
CA SER A 22 -13.67 -5.20 -8.79
C SER A 22 -13.66 -3.69 -9.07
N ALA A 23 -12.57 -3.18 -9.62
CA ALA A 23 -12.50 -1.78 -10.08
C ALA A 23 -13.45 -1.53 -11.26
N GLU A 24 -13.55 -2.45 -12.22
CA GLU A 24 -14.47 -2.36 -13.35
C GLU A 24 -15.94 -2.26 -12.91
N TYR A 25 -16.34 -2.99 -11.87
CA TYR A 25 -17.70 -2.87 -11.32
C TYR A 25 -18.02 -1.46 -10.84
N ILE A 26 -17.06 -0.79 -10.20
CA ILE A 26 -17.24 0.60 -9.75
C ILE A 26 -17.34 1.54 -10.95
N MET A 27 -16.47 1.37 -11.93
CA MET A 27 -16.45 2.19 -13.15
C MET A 27 -17.70 1.98 -13.99
N ALA A 28 -18.19 0.75 -14.11
CA ALA A 28 -19.45 0.44 -14.79
C ALA A 28 -20.67 1.09 -14.11
N GLY A 29 -20.57 1.39 -12.81
CA GLY A 29 -21.56 2.18 -12.06
C GLY A 29 -21.46 3.69 -12.31
N GLY A 30 -20.55 4.16 -13.18
CA GLY A 30 -20.38 5.57 -13.55
C GLY A 30 -19.38 6.35 -12.70
N ASN A 31 -18.54 5.68 -11.90
CA ASN A 31 -17.50 6.33 -11.14
C ASN A 31 -16.10 5.92 -11.65
N ASP A 32 -15.49 6.79 -12.44
CA ASP A 32 -14.16 6.59 -12.99
C ASP A 32 -13.01 6.98 -12.03
N ASN A 33 -13.34 7.58 -10.88
CA ASN A 33 -12.38 7.98 -9.86
C ASN A 33 -12.04 6.81 -8.94
N VAL A 34 -11.26 5.85 -9.45
CA VAL A 34 -10.88 4.62 -8.73
C VAL A 34 -9.38 4.62 -8.49
N ILE A 35 -8.98 4.36 -7.27
CA ILE A 35 -7.58 4.14 -6.86
C ILE A 35 -7.47 2.75 -6.25
N LEU A 36 -6.52 1.96 -6.70
CA LEU A 36 -6.22 0.65 -6.15
C LEU A 36 -5.27 0.79 -4.96
N CYS A 37 -5.51 0.04 -3.89
CA CYS A 37 -4.66 0.04 -2.71
C CYS A 37 -4.11 -1.35 -2.41
N GLU A 38 -2.80 -1.52 -2.51
CA GLU A 38 -2.11 -2.70 -2.01
C GLU A 38 -1.81 -2.51 -0.52
N ARG A 39 -2.47 -3.28 0.34
CA ARG A 39 -2.27 -3.24 1.80
C ARG A 39 -1.99 -4.62 2.42
N GLY A 40 -1.37 -5.47 1.63
CA GLY A 40 -0.97 -6.82 2.02
C GLY A 40 -1.97 -7.90 1.63
N ILE A 41 -1.44 -9.08 1.43
CA ILE A 41 -2.18 -10.30 1.10
C ILE A 41 -1.92 -11.36 2.17
N ARG A 42 -2.83 -12.30 2.31
CA ARG A 42 -2.59 -13.46 3.15
C ARG A 42 -1.72 -14.48 2.42
N THR A 43 -0.67 -14.92 3.12
CA THR A 43 0.22 -15.98 2.67
C THR A 43 0.48 -16.95 3.82
N PHE A 44 1.34 -17.94 3.60
CA PHE A 44 1.81 -18.83 4.67
C PHE A 44 2.76 -18.12 5.66
N GLU A 45 3.29 -16.96 5.31
CA GLU A 45 4.13 -16.15 6.18
C GLU A 45 3.28 -15.60 7.34
N ASN A 46 3.78 -15.68 8.57
CA ASN A 46 3.04 -15.35 9.79
C ASN A 46 3.76 -14.36 10.72
N TYR A 47 4.91 -13.84 10.30
CA TYR A 47 5.65 -12.86 11.08
C TYR A 47 5.01 -11.46 10.98
N THR A 48 4.61 -11.08 9.79
CA THR A 48 3.87 -9.84 9.53
C THR A 48 2.35 -10.09 9.58
N ARG A 49 1.60 -9.04 9.79
CA ARG A 49 0.12 -9.13 9.76
C ARG A 49 -0.39 -9.63 8.41
N ASN A 50 0.18 -9.11 7.32
CA ASN A 50 -0.03 -9.56 5.94
C ASN A 50 1.28 -9.43 5.17
N THR A 51 1.42 -10.16 4.08
CA THR A 51 2.56 -10.03 3.16
C THR A 51 2.31 -8.88 2.19
N LEU A 52 3.18 -7.88 2.14
CA LEU A 52 3.11 -6.81 1.16
C LEU A 52 3.58 -7.33 -0.21
N ASP A 53 2.68 -7.34 -1.20
CA ASP A 53 2.99 -7.80 -2.56
C ASP A 53 3.39 -6.62 -3.47
N LEU A 54 4.66 -6.26 -3.42
CA LEU A 54 5.19 -5.18 -4.26
C LEU A 54 5.20 -5.54 -5.75
N SER A 55 5.22 -6.83 -6.10
CA SER A 55 5.17 -7.28 -7.50
C SER A 55 3.82 -6.97 -8.17
N ALA A 56 2.77 -6.80 -7.38
CA ALA A 56 1.48 -6.39 -7.88
C ALA A 56 1.49 -5.00 -8.53
N ILE A 57 2.37 -4.10 -8.08
CA ILE A 57 2.40 -2.72 -8.57
C ILE A 57 2.74 -2.67 -10.08
N PRO A 58 3.89 -3.18 -10.55
CA PRO A 58 4.18 -3.21 -11.98
C PRO A 58 3.22 -4.06 -12.79
N ALA A 59 2.68 -5.14 -12.21
CA ALA A 59 1.70 -5.98 -12.89
C ALA A 59 0.39 -5.21 -13.18
N VAL A 60 -0.17 -4.52 -12.18
CA VAL A 60 -1.38 -3.70 -12.35
C VAL A 60 -1.11 -2.54 -13.31
N LYS A 61 0.03 -1.86 -13.20
CA LYS A 61 0.38 -0.73 -14.09
C LYS A 61 0.55 -1.15 -15.54
N LYS A 62 0.86 -2.41 -15.81
CA LYS A 62 0.89 -2.96 -17.17
C LYS A 62 -0.51 -3.28 -17.71
N LEU A 63 -1.44 -3.66 -16.85
CA LEU A 63 -2.78 -4.13 -17.22
C LEU A 63 -3.84 -3.02 -17.15
N SER A 64 -3.60 -1.96 -16.41
CA SER A 64 -4.57 -0.90 -16.15
C SER A 64 -3.90 0.48 -16.09
N HIS A 65 -4.68 1.52 -16.36
CA HIS A 65 -4.31 2.93 -16.19
C HIS A 65 -4.57 3.44 -14.76
N LEU A 66 -5.23 2.66 -13.92
CA LEU A 66 -5.64 3.10 -12.58
C LEU A 66 -4.41 3.34 -11.67
N PRO A 67 -4.45 4.39 -10.86
CA PRO A 67 -3.41 4.63 -9.85
C PRO A 67 -3.37 3.51 -8.82
N VAL A 68 -2.16 3.17 -8.36
CA VAL A 68 -1.94 2.18 -7.31
C VAL A 68 -1.20 2.82 -6.14
N VAL A 69 -1.83 2.84 -4.98
CA VAL A 69 -1.21 3.24 -3.73
C VAL A 69 -0.86 2.02 -2.89
N VAL A 70 0.11 2.17 -1.98
CA VAL A 70 0.57 1.10 -1.10
C VAL A 70 0.39 1.53 0.35
N ASP A 71 -0.12 0.63 1.16
CA ASP A 71 -0.32 0.80 2.60
C ASP A 71 0.60 -0.17 3.38
N PRO A 72 1.83 0.22 3.68
CA PRO A 72 2.77 -0.59 4.43
C PRO A 72 2.39 -0.72 5.91
N SER A 73 1.65 0.23 6.46
CA SER A 73 1.22 0.23 7.85
C SER A 73 0.32 -0.96 8.14
N HIS A 74 -0.74 -1.14 7.36
CA HIS A 74 -1.66 -2.26 7.52
C HIS A 74 -1.09 -3.59 7.00
N ALA A 75 -0.19 -3.54 6.03
CA ALA A 75 0.47 -4.76 5.56
C ALA A 75 1.36 -5.35 6.65
N ALA A 76 2.28 -4.59 7.18
CA ALA A 76 3.24 -5.07 8.18
C ALA A 76 2.62 -5.22 9.57
N GLY A 77 1.79 -4.27 10.00
CA GLY A 77 1.27 -4.19 11.36
C GLY A 77 2.30 -3.78 12.42
N MET A 78 3.50 -3.36 11.99
CA MET A 78 4.64 -3.01 12.83
C MET A 78 5.30 -1.72 12.32
N TRP A 79 5.36 -0.69 13.16
CA TRP A 79 5.84 0.65 12.79
C TRP A 79 7.26 0.68 12.20
N TRP A 80 8.17 -0.16 12.70
CA TRP A 80 9.57 -0.17 12.26
C TRP A 80 9.76 -0.74 10.85
N MET A 81 8.78 -1.50 10.34
CA MET A 81 8.77 -2.00 8.95
C MET A 81 8.20 -0.98 7.95
N VAL A 82 7.45 0.01 8.43
CA VAL A 82 6.76 0.96 7.55
C VAL A 82 7.75 1.75 6.68
N GLU A 83 8.83 2.26 7.27
CA GLU A 83 9.84 3.04 6.53
C GLU A 83 10.49 2.26 5.39
N PRO A 84 11.08 1.06 5.60
CA PRO A 84 11.69 0.30 4.50
C PRO A 84 10.67 -0.14 3.45
N LEU A 85 9.46 -0.52 3.84
CA LEU A 85 8.42 -0.93 2.90
C LEU A 85 7.89 0.26 2.08
N ALA A 86 7.74 1.43 2.68
CA ALA A 86 7.36 2.66 1.98
C ALA A 86 8.41 3.05 0.92
N LYS A 87 9.69 2.98 1.26
CA LYS A 87 10.80 3.22 0.33
C LYS A 87 10.77 2.24 -0.85
N ALA A 88 10.58 0.97 -0.57
CA ALA A 88 10.48 -0.07 -1.58
C ALA A 88 9.24 0.13 -2.49
N ALA A 89 8.11 0.56 -1.93
CA ALA A 89 6.90 0.84 -2.69
C ALA A 89 7.08 1.99 -3.68
N VAL A 90 7.75 3.08 -3.28
CA VAL A 90 8.09 4.18 -4.20
C VAL A 90 9.06 3.70 -5.27
N ALA A 91 10.09 2.94 -4.89
CA ALA A 91 11.10 2.42 -5.81
C ALA A 91 10.49 1.50 -6.89
N VAL A 92 9.48 0.71 -6.58
CA VAL A 92 8.80 -0.18 -7.54
C VAL A 92 7.77 0.55 -8.41
N GLY A 93 7.48 1.83 -8.13
CA GLY A 93 6.63 2.68 -8.95
C GLY A 93 5.20 2.86 -8.46
N ALA A 94 4.93 2.72 -7.17
CA ALA A 94 3.64 3.08 -6.59
C ALA A 94 3.31 4.56 -6.86
N ASP A 95 2.03 4.87 -7.07
CA ASP A 95 1.56 6.24 -7.31
C ASP A 95 1.36 7.05 -6.03
N GLY A 96 1.29 6.37 -4.89
CA GLY A 96 1.17 6.99 -3.58
C GLY A 96 1.33 5.99 -2.45
N LEU A 97 1.29 6.51 -1.23
CA LEU A 97 1.37 5.74 0.01
C LEU A 97 0.24 6.12 0.96
N ILE A 98 -0.21 5.15 1.73
CA ILE A 98 -1.07 5.37 2.90
C ILE A 98 -0.27 4.94 4.13
N ILE A 99 0.00 5.89 5.01
CA ILE A 99 0.82 5.64 6.21
C ILE A 99 0.09 6.17 7.43
N GLU A 100 -0.03 5.34 8.44
CA GLU A 100 -0.59 5.76 9.72
C GLU A 100 0.45 6.51 10.55
N VAL A 101 0.03 7.67 11.03
CA VAL A 101 0.84 8.56 11.87
C VAL A 101 0.06 8.91 13.13
N HIS A 102 0.68 8.77 14.29
CA HIS A 102 0.08 9.13 15.57
C HIS A 102 1.11 9.82 16.46
N ASN A 103 0.72 10.86 17.16
CA ASN A 103 1.60 11.61 18.07
C ASN A 103 2.01 10.78 19.30
N ASP A 104 1.14 9.88 19.73
CA ASP A 104 1.36 8.99 20.88
C ASP A 104 0.87 7.57 20.57
N PRO A 105 1.63 6.77 19.80
CA PRO A 105 1.20 5.44 19.35
C PRO A 105 0.94 4.46 20.50
N GLU A 106 1.61 4.62 21.62
CA GLU A 106 1.48 3.73 22.79
C GLU A 106 0.10 3.85 23.45
N HIS A 107 -0.54 5.01 23.34
CA HIS A 107 -1.87 5.28 23.89
C HIS A 107 -2.93 5.47 22.79
N ALA A 108 -2.62 5.08 21.55
CA ALA A 108 -3.59 5.15 20.46
C ALA A 108 -4.79 4.23 20.72
N LEU A 109 -6.00 4.71 20.41
CA LEU A 109 -7.22 3.91 20.56
C LEU A 109 -7.27 2.72 19.60
N CYS A 110 -6.57 2.78 18.47
CA CYS A 110 -6.41 1.69 17.51
C CYS A 110 -5.08 1.84 16.77
N ASP A 111 -4.59 0.73 16.23
CA ASP A 111 -3.46 0.66 15.28
C ASP A 111 -2.14 1.34 15.71
N GLY A 112 -1.94 1.57 17.01
CA GLY A 112 -0.72 2.19 17.54
C GLY A 112 0.55 1.43 17.18
N ALA A 113 0.52 0.11 17.17
CA ALA A 113 1.66 -0.74 16.87
C ALA A 113 2.23 -0.53 15.45
N GLN A 114 1.43 -0.06 14.51
CA GLN A 114 1.80 0.19 13.11
C GLN A 114 1.97 1.67 12.77
N SER A 115 1.68 2.57 13.72
CA SER A 115 1.73 4.02 13.51
C SER A 115 3.14 4.59 13.68
N LEU A 116 3.55 5.47 12.77
CA LEU A 116 4.77 6.25 12.91
C LEU A 116 4.53 7.48 13.81
N LYS A 117 5.57 7.90 14.51
CA LYS A 117 5.58 9.24 15.14
C LYS A 117 5.79 10.33 14.07
N PRO A 118 5.24 11.55 14.25
CA PRO A 118 5.34 12.64 13.26
C PRO A 118 6.78 12.94 12.81
N GLU A 119 7.75 12.90 13.73
CA GLU A 119 9.16 13.18 13.41
C GLU A 119 9.76 12.10 12.50
N ARG A 120 9.36 10.83 12.69
CA ARG A 120 9.78 9.74 11.80
C ARG A 120 9.18 9.88 10.42
N PHE A 121 7.87 10.19 10.37
CA PHE A 121 7.20 10.45 9.11
C PHE A 121 7.84 11.62 8.34
N GLY A 122 8.17 12.72 9.03
CA GLY A 122 8.86 13.86 8.41
C GLY A 122 10.22 13.49 7.79
N ARG A 123 11.01 12.64 8.46
CA ARG A 123 12.28 12.12 7.91
C ARG A 123 12.04 11.18 6.73
N LEU A 124 11.08 10.28 6.85
CA LEU A 124 10.70 9.38 5.77
C LEU A 124 10.33 10.16 4.51
N MET A 125 9.56 11.25 4.63
CA MET A 125 9.17 12.07 3.47
C MET A 125 10.38 12.67 2.75
N GLN A 126 11.46 13.02 3.44
CA GLN A 126 12.70 13.48 2.82
C GLN A 126 13.38 12.36 2.01
N ASP A 127 13.46 11.17 2.59
CA ASP A 127 14.04 10.00 1.92
C ASP A 127 13.20 9.60 0.68
N LEU A 128 11.87 9.65 0.80
CA LEU A 128 10.96 9.31 -0.30
C LEU A 128 11.11 10.26 -1.49
N LYS A 129 11.35 11.56 -1.26
CA LYS A 129 11.63 12.53 -2.34
C LYS A 129 12.87 12.14 -3.14
N ILE A 130 13.92 11.69 -2.47
CA ILE A 130 15.15 11.25 -3.12
C ILE A 130 14.87 10.01 -3.99
N ILE A 131 14.18 9.03 -3.44
CA ILE A 131 13.85 7.79 -4.13
C ILE A 131 12.90 8.07 -5.31
N ALA A 132 11.89 8.92 -5.14
CA ALA A 132 10.99 9.32 -6.20
C ALA A 132 11.76 9.95 -7.36
N GLY A 133 12.69 10.87 -7.08
CA GLY A 133 13.56 11.45 -8.10
C GLY A 133 14.41 10.41 -8.83
N ALA A 134 14.93 9.40 -8.11
CA ALA A 134 15.72 8.33 -8.72
C ALA A 134 14.92 7.44 -9.69
N VAL A 135 13.60 7.33 -9.50
CA VAL A 135 12.70 6.58 -10.41
C VAL A 135 11.93 7.49 -11.38
N GLY A 136 12.36 8.75 -11.53
CA GLY A 136 11.80 9.72 -12.49
C GLY A 136 10.43 10.28 -12.07
N ARG A 137 10.15 10.35 -10.77
CA ARG A 137 8.92 10.89 -10.19
C ARG A 137 9.20 12.08 -9.28
N GLU A 138 8.20 12.92 -9.08
CA GLU A 138 8.21 14.01 -8.10
C GLU A 138 7.24 13.69 -6.96
N LEU A 139 7.59 14.16 -5.74
CA LEU A 139 6.81 13.96 -4.52
C LEU A 139 6.68 15.28 -3.77
#